data_49cd0ba4d918c7ec374937684ce7929b
#
_entry.id   49cd0ba4d918c7ec374937684ce7929b
#
_cell.length_a   1.000
_cell.length_b   1.000
_cell.length_c   1.000
_cell.angle_alpha   90.00
_cell.angle_beta   90.00
_cell.angle_gamma   90.00
#
_symmetry.space_group_name_H-M   'P 1'
#
loop_
_entity.id
_entity.type
_entity.pdbx_description
1 polymer ?
#
loop_
_entity_poly.entity_id
_entity_poly.type
_entity_poly.pdbx_seq_one_letter_code
_entity_poly.pdbx_strand_id
1 'polypeptide(L)'
;YVHFSDGTTVCFEPADHGVHKISSITPGFSATSILEDAFYLGVENQLYFQGRFPAATIELDVDKATATVSYRGGQFAAKAVLIATISAEEFTWAWADPSLKDSAAARWAGSLARFGMNEVVPELVRPHLPLQLARRQQLPHLALPILGIWTLAGTTLSDGRVGLVLLDAPELHLPKPTPTATAATLEVSPPDWLDADRARAAYASFRGVDV
;
A
#
# COMPACT_ATOMS: atom_id res chain seq x y z
N TYR A 1 5.64 23.01 -18.29
CA TYR A 1 5.73 22.06 -17.18
C TYR A 1 6.80 21.03 -17.49
N VAL A 2 7.65 20.70 -16.51
CA VAL A 2 8.58 19.56 -16.56
C VAL A 2 8.24 18.65 -15.39
N HIS A 3 8.01 17.39 -15.69
CA HIS A 3 7.75 16.34 -14.69
C HIS A 3 9.03 15.53 -14.50
N PHE A 4 9.43 15.37 -13.26
CA PHE A 4 10.57 14.56 -12.86
C PHE A 4 10.14 13.15 -12.43
N SER A 5 11.09 12.23 -12.42
CA SER A 5 10.83 10.81 -12.07
C SER A 5 10.42 10.59 -10.61
N ASP A 6 10.61 11.57 -9.74
CA ASP A 6 10.17 11.58 -8.35
C ASP A 6 8.76 12.18 -8.18
N GLY A 7 8.04 12.44 -9.28
CA GLY A 7 6.72 13.06 -9.29
C GLY A 7 6.71 14.57 -9.08
N THR A 8 7.87 15.20 -8.90
CA THR A 8 7.97 16.65 -8.79
C THR A 8 7.59 17.30 -10.12
N THR A 9 6.74 18.30 -10.07
CA THR A 9 6.35 19.12 -11.21
C THR A 9 6.94 20.52 -11.07
N VAL A 10 7.71 20.96 -12.05
CA VAL A 10 8.23 22.32 -12.13
C VAL A 10 7.47 23.09 -13.20
N CYS A 11 6.84 24.18 -12.80
CA CYS A 11 6.17 25.10 -13.69
C CYS A 11 7.12 26.23 -14.07
N PHE A 12 7.14 26.55 -15.35
CA PHE A 12 7.92 27.65 -15.91
C PHE A 12 6.97 28.69 -16.48
N GLU A 13 7.25 29.95 -16.21
CA GLU A 13 6.58 31.11 -16.83
C GLU A 13 7.55 31.84 -17.76
N PRO A 14 7.06 32.36 -18.87
CA PRO A 14 7.87 33.24 -19.71
C PRO A 14 8.39 34.44 -18.90
N ALA A 15 9.66 34.73 -19.05
CA ALA A 15 10.29 35.94 -18.54
C ALA A 15 10.86 36.73 -19.72
N ASP A 16 11.27 37.97 -19.48
CA ASP A 16 11.82 38.84 -20.52
C ASP A 16 13.02 38.21 -21.23
N HIS A 17 13.19 38.55 -22.52
CA HIS A 17 14.28 38.08 -23.37
C HIS A 17 14.32 36.59 -23.70
N GLY A 18 13.15 35.92 -23.73
CA GLY A 18 13.07 34.49 -24.11
C GLY A 18 13.56 33.50 -23.03
N VAL A 19 13.80 33.99 -21.83
CA VAL A 19 14.13 33.16 -20.67
C VAL A 19 12.82 32.70 -19.99
N HIS A 20 12.86 31.53 -19.40
CA HIS A 20 11.77 31.05 -18.55
C HIS A 20 12.24 31.04 -17.08
N LYS A 21 11.40 31.55 -16.19
CA LYS A 21 11.64 31.45 -14.74
C LYS A 21 10.77 30.35 -14.13
N ILE A 22 11.27 29.72 -13.11
CA ILE A 22 10.48 28.80 -12.31
C ILE A 22 9.43 29.60 -11.55
N SER A 23 8.15 29.32 -11.79
CA SER A 23 7.02 29.99 -11.11
C SER A 23 6.54 29.20 -9.89
N SER A 24 6.61 27.86 -9.96
CA SER A 24 6.30 26.99 -8.83
C SER A 24 6.98 25.63 -8.96
N ILE A 25 7.22 25.02 -7.83
CA ILE A 25 7.65 23.62 -7.71
C ILE A 25 6.59 22.92 -6.86
N THR A 26 5.91 21.95 -7.45
CA THR A 26 4.95 21.10 -6.73
C THR A 26 5.60 19.75 -6.55
N PRO A 27 5.91 19.35 -5.31
CA PRO A 27 6.36 18.01 -5.03
C PRO A 27 5.28 17.02 -5.48
N GLY A 28 5.68 16.03 -6.26
CA GLY A 28 4.78 14.96 -6.68
C GLY A 28 4.77 13.83 -5.67
N PHE A 29 3.88 12.88 -5.90
CA PHE A 29 3.93 11.60 -5.20
C PHE A 29 5.15 10.82 -5.70
N SER A 30 5.87 10.20 -4.76
CA SER A 30 6.87 9.18 -5.04
C SER A 30 6.52 7.92 -4.26
N ALA A 31 7.04 6.77 -4.66
CA ALA A 31 6.86 5.55 -3.86
C ALA A 31 7.30 5.77 -2.40
N THR A 32 8.41 6.48 -2.20
CA THR A 32 8.95 6.81 -0.87
C THR A 32 7.98 7.69 -0.08
N SER A 33 7.49 8.79 -0.66
CA SER A 33 6.60 9.70 0.06
C SER A 33 5.25 9.04 0.43
N ILE A 34 4.73 8.18 -0.44
CA ILE A 34 3.52 7.39 -0.17
C ILE A 34 3.75 6.43 1.00
N LEU A 35 4.91 5.77 1.02
CA LEU A 35 5.26 4.82 2.10
C LEU A 35 5.51 5.54 3.42
N GLU A 36 6.15 6.71 3.42
CA GLU A 36 6.32 7.55 4.61
C GLU A 36 4.98 7.91 5.23
N ASP A 37 4.07 8.42 4.42
CA ASP A 37 2.73 8.81 4.89
C ASP A 37 1.90 7.62 5.40
N ALA A 38 2.13 6.42 4.85
CA ALA A 38 1.38 5.20 5.20
C ALA A 38 2.01 4.36 6.32
N PHE A 39 3.30 4.57 6.65
CA PHE A 39 4.08 3.62 7.44
C PHE A 39 3.43 3.26 8.77
N TYR A 40 3.28 4.21 9.66
CA TYR A 40 2.78 3.92 11.02
C TYR A 40 1.31 3.50 11.05
N LEU A 41 0.48 4.00 10.14
CA LEU A 41 -0.90 3.54 10.06
C LEU A 41 -0.97 2.08 9.57
N GLY A 42 -0.10 1.70 8.63
CA GLY A 42 0.08 0.31 8.20
C GLY A 42 0.58 -0.58 9.33
N VAL A 43 1.57 -0.11 10.12
CA VAL A 43 2.07 -0.82 11.31
C VAL A 43 0.95 -1.03 12.34
N GLU A 44 0.18 0.01 12.69
CA GLU A 44 -0.92 -0.10 13.66
C GLU A 44 -1.96 -1.12 13.20
N ASN A 45 -2.36 -1.08 11.92
CA ASN A 45 -3.29 -2.05 11.35
C ASN A 45 -2.74 -3.49 11.42
N GLN A 46 -1.46 -3.67 11.12
CA GLN A 46 -0.82 -4.99 11.18
C GLN A 46 -0.72 -5.51 12.61
N LEU A 47 -0.34 -4.67 13.58
CA LEU A 47 -0.31 -5.03 14.99
C LEU A 47 -1.71 -5.36 15.51
N TYR A 48 -2.71 -4.57 15.14
CA TYR A 48 -4.11 -4.83 15.49
C TYR A 48 -4.58 -6.17 14.91
N PHE A 49 -4.33 -6.42 13.62
CA PHE A 49 -4.71 -7.67 12.97
C PHE A 49 -4.06 -8.89 13.65
N GLN A 50 -2.76 -8.85 13.87
CA GLN A 50 -2.02 -9.95 14.51
C GLN A 50 -2.44 -10.19 15.94
N GLY A 51 -2.67 -9.13 16.72
CA GLY A 51 -3.09 -9.22 18.11
C GLY A 51 -4.53 -9.70 18.27
N ARG A 52 -5.42 -9.25 17.38
CA ARG A 52 -6.85 -9.58 17.44
C ARG A 52 -7.18 -10.95 16.85
N PHE A 53 -6.45 -11.37 15.81
CA PHE A 53 -6.67 -12.58 15.03
C PHE A 53 -5.39 -13.43 14.93
N PRO A 54 -4.88 -13.94 16.07
CA PRO A 54 -3.62 -14.68 16.06
C PRO A 54 -3.72 -15.94 15.20
N ALA A 55 -2.67 -16.21 14.42
CA ALA A 55 -2.57 -17.32 13.48
C ALA A 55 -3.74 -17.38 12.47
N ALA A 56 -4.25 -16.22 12.05
CA ALA A 56 -5.30 -16.17 11.05
C ALA A 56 -4.83 -16.80 9.73
N THR A 57 -5.73 -17.58 9.14
CA THR A 57 -5.61 -18.10 7.77
C THR A 57 -6.64 -17.42 6.89
N ILE A 58 -6.26 -17.19 5.62
CA ILE A 58 -7.10 -16.48 4.67
C ILE A 58 -7.38 -17.41 3.49
N GLU A 59 -8.66 -17.62 3.21
CA GLU A 59 -9.13 -18.35 2.04
C GLU A 59 -9.81 -17.35 1.11
N LEU A 60 -9.22 -17.12 -0.08
CA LEU A 60 -9.65 -16.14 -1.06
C LEU A 60 -10.55 -16.78 -2.12
N ASP A 61 -11.73 -16.21 -2.32
CA ASP A 61 -12.57 -16.44 -3.48
C ASP A 61 -12.32 -15.32 -4.52
N VAL A 62 -11.49 -15.64 -5.52
CA VAL A 62 -11.07 -14.65 -6.54
C VAL A 62 -12.22 -14.16 -7.41
N ASP A 63 -13.23 -15.01 -7.61
CA ASP A 63 -14.38 -14.70 -8.49
C ASP A 63 -15.39 -13.80 -7.80
N LYS A 64 -15.50 -13.89 -6.47
CA LYS A 64 -16.42 -13.07 -5.67
C LYS A 64 -15.74 -11.85 -5.03
N ALA A 65 -14.42 -11.74 -5.09
CA ALA A 65 -13.66 -10.72 -4.39
C ALA A 65 -13.94 -10.71 -2.86
N THR A 66 -14.01 -11.90 -2.27
CA THR A 66 -14.24 -12.10 -0.83
C THR A 66 -13.19 -13.03 -0.27
N ALA A 67 -12.94 -12.90 1.03
CA ALA A 67 -12.08 -13.82 1.75
C ALA A 67 -12.76 -14.28 3.04
N THR A 68 -12.53 -15.53 3.42
CA THR A 68 -12.84 -16.02 4.76
C THR A 68 -11.56 -15.92 5.59
N VAL A 69 -11.63 -15.17 6.69
CA VAL A 69 -10.57 -15.05 7.67
C VAL A 69 -10.90 -15.97 8.84
N SER A 70 -10.14 -17.05 9.00
CA SER A 70 -10.32 -18.03 10.08
C SER A 70 -9.20 -17.87 11.10
N TYR A 71 -9.55 -17.87 12.39
CA TYR A 71 -8.61 -17.72 13.50
C TYR A 71 -9.10 -18.57 14.69
N ARG A 72 -8.30 -18.68 15.75
CA ARG A 72 -8.62 -19.55 16.91
C ARG A 72 -9.99 -19.28 17.56
N GLY A 73 -10.49 -18.05 17.47
CA GLY A 73 -11.77 -17.62 18.08
C GLY A 73 -12.99 -17.70 17.16
N GLY A 74 -12.82 -18.10 15.90
CA GLY A 74 -13.92 -18.13 14.91
C GLY A 74 -13.49 -17.80 13.50
N GLN A 75 -14.42 -17.28 12.74
CA GLN A 75 -14.18 -16.82 11.37
C GLN A 75 -15.09 -15.63 11.03
N PHE A 76 -14.67 -14.83 10.07
CA PHE A 76 -15.50 -13.79 9.47
C PHE A 76 -15.21 -13.65 7.96
N ALA A 77 -16.15 -13.06 7.24
CA ALA A 77 -15.98 -12.74 5.83
C ALA A 77 -15.48 -11.32 5.68
N ALA A 78 -14.55 -11.12 4.73
CA ALA A 78 -14.04 -9.80 4.34
C ALA A 78 -14.18 -9.60 2.83
N LYS A 79 -14.34 -8.35 2.38
CA LYS A 79 -14.05 -7.99 1.00
C LYS A 79 -12.55 -8.14 0.79
N ALA A 80 -12.16 -8.61 -0.39
CA ALA A 80 -10.77 -8.87 -0.69
C ALA A 80 -10.36 -8.22 -2.01
N VAL A 81 -9.23 -7.54 -2.02
CA VAL A 81 -8.58 -7.02 -3.21
C VAL A 81 -7.25 -7.72 -3.37
N LEU A 82 -7.14 -8.55 -4.40
CA LEU A 82 -5.86 -9.16 -4.77
C LEU A 82 -5.01 -8.10 -5.46
N ILE A 83 -3.91 -7.70 -4.82
CA ILE A 83 -3.04 -6.62 -5.33
C ILE A 83 -1.83 -7.15 -6.08
N ALA A 84 -1.32 -8.30 -5.71
CA ALA A 84 -0.14 -8.89 -6.33
C ALA A 84 -0.09 -10.41 -6.11
N THR A 85 0.75 -11.07 -6.91
CA THR A 85 1.14 -12.47 -6.74
C THR A 85 2.65 -12.57 -6.57
N ILE A 86 3.09 -13.56 -5.81
CA ILE A 86 4.50 -13.87 -5.58
C ILE A 86 4.75 -15.31 -6.03
N SER A 87 5.68 -15.48 -6.94
CA SER A 87 6.32 -16.76 -7.26
C SER A 87 7.70 -16.85 -6.59
N ALA A 88 8.51 -17.85 -6.92
CA ALA A 88 9.79 -18.08 -6.26
C ALA A 88 10.73 -16.86 -6.23
N GLU A 89 10.80 -16.09 -7.33
CA GLU A 89 11.73 -14.95 -7.46
C GLU A 89 11.07 -13.68 -8.01
N GLU A 90 9.78 -13.73 -8.30
CA GLU A 90 9.05 -12.64 -8.96
C GLU A 90 7.86 -12.16 -8.15
N PHE A 91 7.72 -10.85 -8.11
CA PHE A 91 6.54 -10.11 -7.68
C PHE A 91 5.82 -9.61 -8.93
N THR A 92 4.54 -9.92 -9.06
CA THR A 92 3.69 -9.49 -10.18
C THR A 92 2.48 -8.75 -9.64
N TRP A 93 2.24 -7.52 -10.08
CA TRP A 93 0.99 -6.83 -9.76
C TRP A 93 -0.21 -7.59 -10.34
N ALA A 94 -1.29 -7.75 -9.58
CA ALA A 94 -2.44 -8.54 -10.00
C ALA A 94 -3.11 -8.01 -11.27
N TRP A 95 -3.03 -6.70 -11.53
CA TRP A 95 -3.52 -6.10 -12.76
C TRP A 95 -2.76 -6.55 -14.02
N ALA A 96 -1.55 -7.04 -13.87
CA ALA A 96 -0.69 -7.52 -14.96
C ALA A 96 -0.65 -9.06 -15.07
N ASP A 97 -1.15 -9.77 -14.06
CA ASP A 97 -1.15 -11.24 -14.05
C ASP A 97 -2.19 -11.77 -15.05
N PRO A 98 -1.78 -12.47 -16.13
CA PRO A 98 -2.70 -12.90 -17.17
C PRO A 98 -3.82 -13.84 -16.68
N SER A 99 -3.54 -14.61 -15.61
CA SER A 99 -4.49 -15.57 -15.04
C SER A 99 -5.50 -14.97 -14.08
N LEU A 100 -5.24 -13.75 -13.57
CA LEU A 100 -6.01 -13.16 -12.47
C LEU A 100 -6.55 -11.76 -12.77
N LYS A 101 -5.96 -11.02 -13.72
CA LYS A 101 -6.29 -9.61 -14.01
C LYS A 101 -7.78 -9.35 -14.29
N ASP A 102 -8.47 -10.33 -14.82
CA ASP A 102 -9.90 -10.23 -15.18
C ASP A 102 -10.81 -10.74 -14.04
N SER A 103 -10.24 -11.27 -12.94
CA SER A 103 -11.01 -11.72 -11.78
C SER A 103 -11.62 -10.55 -11.02
N ALA A 104 -12.70 -10.79 -10.28
CA ALA A 104 -13.32 -9.77 -9.45
C ALA A 104 -12.37 -9.23 -8.37
N ALA A 105 -11.55 -10.11 -7.77
CA ALA A 105 -10.60 -9.74 -6.74
C ALA A 105 -9.46 -8.83 -7.25
N ALA A 106 -9.02 -8.99 -8.52
CA ALA A 106 -7.95 -8.18 -9.09
C ALA A 106 -8.45 -6.87 -9.74
N ARG A 107 -9.75 -6.69 -9.90
CA ARG A 107 -10.34 -5.53 -10.60
C ARG A 107 -9.83 -4.19 -10.06
N TRP A 108 -9.75 -4.04 -8.74
CA TRP A 108 -9.29 -2.81 -8.10
C TRP A 108 -7.78 -2.60 -8.21
N ALA A 109 -6.99 -3.65 -8.45
CA ALA A 109 -5.55 -3.52 -8.66
C ALA A 109 -5.21 -2.64 -9.89
N GLY A 110 -6.07 -2.60 -10.90
CA GLY A 110 -5.92 -1.69 -12.03
C GLY A 110 -5.92 -0.20 -11.66
N SER A 111 -6.49 0.16 -10.50
CA SER A 111 -6.43 1.53 -9.98
C SER A 111 -5.02 1.92 -9.53
N LEU A 112 -4.19 0.96 -9.11
CA LEU A 112 -2.79 1.18 -8.76
C LEU A 112 -1.98 1.61 -9.99
N ALA A 113 -2.16 0.88 -11.11
CA ALA A 113 -1.48 1.25 -12.36
C ALA A 113 -1.92 2.63 -12.87
N ARG A 114 -3.23 2.93 -12.80
CA ARG A 114 -3.75 4.26 -13.17
C ARG A 114 -3.20 5.37 -12.28
N PHE A 115 -3.16 5.16 -10.98
CA PHE A 115 -2.54 6.10 -10.04
C PHE A 115 -1.06 6.29 -10.41
N GLY A 116 -0.31 5.19 -10.61
CA GLY A 116 1.11 5.26 -10.99
C GLY A 116 1.36 6.01 -12.30
N MET A 117 0.47 5.87 -13.28
CA MET A 117 0.57 6.64 -14.54
C MET A 117 0.26 8.13 -14.34
N ASN A 118 -0.76 8.45 -13.55
CA ASN A 118 -1.19 9.83 -13.34
C ASN A 118 -0.20 10.62 -12.46
N GLU A 119 0.31 9.98 -11.41
CA GLU A 119 1.20 10.60 -10.42
C GLU A 119 2.69 10.32 -10.69
N VAL A 120 3.00 9.65 -11.81
CA VAL A 120 4.36 9.31 -12.23
C VAL A 120 5.11 8.50 -11.17
N VAL A 121 4.47 7.43 -10.65
CA VAL A 121 5.07 6.45 -9.72
C VAL A 121 5.43 5.17 -10.48
N PRO A 122 6.69 5.02 -10.94
CA PRO A 122 7.09 3.94 -11.85
C PRO A 122 6.89 2.53 -11.27
N GLU A 123 7.00 2.38 -9.96
CA GLU A 123 6.87 1.10 -9.27
C GLU A 123 5.46 0.50 -9.43
N LEU A 124 4.45 1.34 -9.59
CA LEU A 124 3.05 0.93 -9.77
C LEU A 124 2.70 0.58 -11.21
N VAL A 125 3.52 0.98 -12.18
CA VAL A 125 3.28 0.73 -13.61
C VAL A 125 4.17 -0.37 -14.20
N ARG A 126 5.17 -0.84 -13.44
CA ARG A 126 5.98 -2.00 -13.83
C ARG A 126 5.25 -3.28 -13.48
N PRO A 127 4.86 -4.11 -14.47
CA PRO A 127 4.03 -5.29 -14.24
C PRO A 127 4.73 -6.33 -13.35
N HIS A 128 6.03 -6.51 -13.55
CA HIS A 128 6.85 -7.53 -12.90
C HIS A 128 8.10 -6.89 -12.29
N LEU A 129 8.46 -7.33 -11.10
CA LEU A 129 9.68 -6.90 -10.41
C LEU A 129 10.34 -8.10 -9.72
N PRO A 130 11.68 -8.09 -9.59
CA PRO A 130 12.35 -9.09 -8.75
C PRO A 130 11.78 -9.03 -7.31
N LEU A 131 11.46 -10.20 -6.75
CA LEU A 131 10.86 -10.30 -5.42
C LEU A 131 11.70 -9.59 -4.35
N GLN A 132 13.03 -9.71 -4.42
CA GLN A 132 13.92 -9.05 -3.47
C GLN A 132 13.83 -7.52 -3.54
N LEU A 133 13.65 -6.96 -4.73
CA LEU A 133 13.43 -5.52 -4.91
C LEU A 133 12.09 -5.09 -4.31
N ALA A 134 11.03 -5.82 -4.63
CA ALA A 134 9.69 -5.54 -4.12
C ALA A 134 9.64 -5.59 -2.57
N ARG A 135 10.33 -6.56 -1.97
CA ARG A 135 10.44 -6.67 -0.51
C ARG A 135 11.22 -5.51 0.10
N ARG A 136 12.41 -5.21 -0.46
CA ARG A 136 13.26 -4.11 0.05
C ARG A 136 12.59 -2.76 -0.04
N GLN A 137 11.84 -2.52 -1.09
CA GLN A 137 11.09 -1.29 -1.33
C GLN A 137 9.67 -1.32 -0.74
N GLN A 138 9.28 -2.37 -0.05
CA GLN A 138 7.94 -2.53 0.56
C GLN A 138 6.78 -2.25 -0.41
N LEU A 139 6.92 -2.61 -1.69
CA LEU A 139 5.98 -2.24 -2.75
C LEU A 139 4.51 -2.59 -2.46
N PRO A 140 4.16 -3.74 -1.82
CA PRO A 140 2.75 -4.02 -1.49
C PRO A 140 2.10 -2.96 -0.60
N HIS A 141 2.89 -2.28 0.24
CA HIS A 141 2.36 -1.26 1.15
C HIS A 141 1.95 0.03 0.44
N LEU A 142 2.41 0.27 -0.80
CA LEU A 142 1.91 1.38 -1.65
C LEU A 142 0.41 1.27 -1.89
N ALA A 143 -0.12 0.05 -1.95
CA ALA A 143 -1.54 -0.16 -2.21
C ALA A 143 -2.44 0.26 -1.04
N LEU A 144 -1.93 0.28 0.20
CA LEU A 144 -2.71 0.58 1.39
C LEU A 144 -3.38 1.97 1.32
N PRO A 145 -2.61 3.07 1.22
CA PRO A 145 -3.19 4.41 1.17
C PRO A 145 -3.91 4.70 -0.15
N ILE A 146 -3.43 4.13 -1.28
CA ILE A 146 -4.02 4.38 -2.60
C ILE A 146 -5.42 3.78 -2.70
N LEU A 147 -5.64 2.59 -2.12
CA LEU A 147 -6.95 1.91 -2.13
C LEU A 147 -7.76 2.17 -0.85
N GLY A 148 -7.15 2.79 0.18
CA GLY A 148 -7.81 3.06 1.45
C GLY A 148 -8.14 1.81 2.27
N ILE A 149 -7.47 0.69 2.02
CA ILE A 149 -7.66 -0.59 2.70
C ILE A 149 -6.34 -0.95 3.40
N TRP A 150 -6.36 -1.08 4.71
CA TRP A 150 -5.15 -1.05 5.53
C TRP A 150 -4.68 -2.41 6.03
N THR A 151 -5.48 -3.46 5.92
CA THR A 151 -5.08 -4.82 6.33
C THR A 151 -4.51 -5.58 5.14
N LEU A 152 -3.20 -5.80 5.15
CA LEU A 152 -2.48 -6.59 4.13
C LEU A 152 -2.22 -7.99 4.68
N ALA A 153 -2.53 -9.00 3.87
CA ALA A 153 -2.31 -10.39 4.22
C ALA A 153 -1.86 -11.23 3.02
N GLY A 154 -1.23 -12.37 3.30
CA GLY A 154 -0.89 -13.38 2.30
C GLY A 154 -1.87 -14.54 2.31
N THR A 155 -2.14 -15.11 1.14
CA THR A 155 -2.91 -16.35 0.98
C THR A 155 -2.27 -17.22 -0.07
N THR A 156 -2.50 -18.54 -0.01
CA THR A 156 -2.06 -19.45 -1.06
C THR A 156 -3.15 -19.57 -2.11
N LEU A 157 -2.80 -19.29 -3.36
CA LEU A 157 -3.69 -19.44 -4.51
C LEU A 157 -3.77 -20.90 -4.95
N SER A 158 -4.78 -21.24 -5.78
CA SER A 158 -5.01 -22.59 -6.29
C SER A 158 -3.86 -23.16 -7.11
N ASP A 159 -3.02 -22.30 -7.69
CA ASP A 159 -1.82 -22.65 -8.45
C ASP A 159 -0.54 -22.74 -7.60
N GLY A 160 -0.66 -22.58 -6.27
CA GLY A 160 0.44 -22.67 -5.32
C GLY A 160 1.25 -21.38 -5.13
N ARG A 161 0.97 -20.33 -5.89
CA ARG A 161 1.58 -19.01 -5.67
C ARG A 161 1.01 -18.34 -4.42
N VAL A 162 1.74 -17.38 -3.88
CA VAL A 162 1.22 -16.53 -2.81
C VAL A 162 0.51 -15.32 -3.41
N GLY A 163 -0.76 -15.15 -3.07
CA GLY A 163 -1.51 -13.94 -3.34
C GLY A 163 -1.36 -12.94 -2.18
N LEU A 164 -1.09 -11.69 -2.51
CA LEU A 164 -1.15 -10.59 -1.55
C LEU A 164 -2.50 -9.90 -1.67
N VAL A 165 -3.24 -9.88 -0.57
CA VAL A 165 -4.61 -9.37 -0.52
C VAL A 165 -4.76 -8.26 0.50
N LEU A 166 -5.52 -7.24 0.13
CA LEU A 166 -6.04 -6.27 1.08
C LEU A 166 -7.42 -6.73 1.52
N LEU A 167 -7.67 -6.68 2.82
CA LEU A 167 -8.91 -7.15 3.44
C LEU A 167 -9.67 -5.97 4.06
N ASP A 168 -10.97 -5.88 3.77
CA ASP A 168 -11.87 -4.90 4.35
C ASP A 168 -13.08 -5.59 4.99
N ALA A 169 -13.21 -5.42 6.30
CA ALA A 169 -14.34 -5.89 7.10
C ALA A 169 -14.46 -5.03 8.37
N PRO A 170 -15.65 -4.89 8.96
CA PRO A 170 -15.82 -4.13 10.21
C PRO A 170 -14.90 -4.58 11.35
N GLU A 171 -14.59 -5.89 11.41
CA GLU A 171 -13.70 -6.50 12.40
C GLU A 171 -12.25 -6.03 12.27
N LEU A 172 -11.86 -5.53 11.10
CA LEU A 172 -10.51 -5.07 10.75
C LEU A 172 -10.33 -3.56 10.94
N HIS A 173 -11.42 -2.83 11.16
CA HIS A 173 -11.34 -1.39 11.36
C HIS A 173 -10.70 -1.07 12.71
N LEU A 174 -9.70 -0.20 12.69
CA LEU A 174 -9.03 0.23 13.91
C LEU A 174 -10.01 0.92 14.87
N PRO A 175 -9.97 0.59 16.16
CA PRO A 175 -10.71 1.34 17.18
C PRO A 175 -10.11 2.75 17.34
N LYS A 176 -10.70 3.56 18.20
CA LYS A 176 -10.10 4.82 18.61
C LYS A 176 -8.70 4.57 19.17
N PRO A 177 -7.72 5.44 18.87
CA PRO A 177 -6.37 5.27 19.37
C PRO A 177 -6.32 5.28 20.90
N THR A 178 -5.43 4.46 21.46
CA THR A 178 -5.12 4.46 22.88
C THR A 178 -3.64 4.77 23.08
N PRO A 179 -3.24 5.35 24.21
CA PRO A 179 -1.82 5.63 24.46
C PRO A 179 -0.93 4.39 24.30
N THR A 180 -1.42 3.23 24.77
CA THR A 180 -0.66 1.97 24.65
C THR A 180 -0.51 1.50 23.20
N ALA A 181 -1.58 1.55 22.39
CA ALA A 181 -1.51 1.19 20.98
C ALA A 181 -0.62 2.16 20.19
N THR A 182 -0.76 3.45 20.45
CA THR A 182 0.08 4.50 19.84
C THR A 182 1.57 4.28 20.18
N ALA A 183 1.90 4.06 21.45
CA ALA A 183 3.27 3.80 21.87
C ALA A 183 3.85 2.55 21.19
N ALA A 184 3.11 1.42 21.20
CA ALA A 184 3.56 0.19 20.53
C ALA A 184 3.77 0.37 19.02
N THR A 185 2.94 1.20 18.36
CA THR A 185 3.09 1.52 16.95
C THR A 185 4.37 2.32 16.70
N LEU A 186 4.64 3.33 17.52
CA LEU A 186 5.78 4.24 17.37
C LEU A 186 7.13 3.62 17.81
N GLU A 187 7.11 2.50 18.54
CA GLU A 187 8.31 1.71 18.83
C GLU A 187 8.89 1.03 17.58
N VAL A 188 8.07 0.82 16.55
CA VAL A 188 8.53 0.24 15.29
C VAL A 188 9.30 1.28 14.49
N SER A 189 10.59 1.07 14.31
CA SER A 189 11.42 1.98 13.51
C SER A 189 11.12 1.82 12.02
N PRO A 190 10.91 2.90 11.28
CA PRO A 190 10.88 2.83 9.82
C PRO A 190 12.26 2.45 9.26
N PRO A 191 12.31 1.88 8.05
CA PRO A 191 13.58 1.70 7.36
C PRO A 191 14.35 3.02 7.22
N ASP A 192 15.70 2.95 7.24
CA ASP A 192 16.57 4.13 7.21
C ASP A 192 16.40 5.03 5.98
N TRP A 193 15.78 4.51 4.92
CA TRP A 193 15.50 5.25 3.69
C TRP A 193 14.15 5.99 3.69
N LEU A 194 13.34 5.86 4.75
CA LEU A 194 12.12 6.63 4.99
C LEU A 194 12.37 7.76 5.98
N ASP A 195 11.73 8.90 5.74
CA ASP A 195 11.73 10.02 6.69
C ASP A 195 10.82 9.71 7.88
N ALA A 196 11.44 9.44 9.03
CA ALA A 196 10.73 9.07 10.26
C ALA A 196 9.86 10.21 10.81
N ASP A 197 10.30 11.46 10.65
CA ASP A 197 9.55 12.62 11.17
C ASP A 197 8.30 12.86 10.32
N ARG A 198 8.42 12.73 8.99
CA ARG A 198 7.28 12.76 8.09
C ARG A 198 6.28 11.64 8.40
N ALA A 199 6.78 10.42 8.60
CA ALA A 199 5.93 9.27 8.91
C ALA A 199 5.16 9.47 10.22
N ARG A 200 5.80 10.02 11.26
CA ARG A 200 5.14 10.36 12.53
C ARG A 200 4.09 11.45 12.35
N ALA A 201 4.43 12.53 11.65
CA ALA A 201 3.50 13.63 11.40
C ALA A 201 2.25 13.16 10.64
N ALA A 202 2.42 12.31 9.63
CA ALA A 202 1.31 11.72 8.88
C ALA A 202 0.42 10.86 9.80
N TYR A 203 1.02 9.99 10.61
CA TYR A 203 0.30 9.15 11.56
C TYR A 203 -0.49 9.99 12.59
N ALA A 204 0.14 11.00 13.17
CA ALA A 204 -0.51 11.93 14.10
C ALA A 204 -1.76 12.56 13.47
N SER A 205 -1.61 13.04 12.24
CA SER A 205 -2.72 13.64 11.48
C SER A 205 -3.85 12.64 11.21
N PHE A 206 -3.53 11.41 10.76
CA PHE A 206 -4.53 10.38 10.45
C PHE A 206 -5.28 9.88 11.69
N ARG A 207 -4.59 9.77 12.83
CA ARG A 207 -5.17 9.22 14.05
C ARG A 207 -5.69 10.29 15.01
N GLY A 208 -5.34 11.56 14.79
CA GLY A 208 -5.69 12.65 15.71
C GLY A 208 -5.03 12.49 17.08
N VAL A 209 -3.74 12.12 17.09
CA VAL A 209 -2.92 11.91 18.28
C VAL A 209 -1.73 12.86 18.29
N ASP A 210 -1.25 13.21 19.47
CA ASP A 210 0.02 13.93 19.65
C ASP A 210 1.16 12.92 19.72
N VAL A 211 2.22 13.10 18.90
CA VAL A 211 3.36 12.17 18.78
C VAL A 211 4.69 12.92 18.72
#